data_84df045955c73a50679d1e471a35a407
#
_entry.id   84df045955c73a50679d1e471a35a407
#
_cell.length_a   1.000
_cell.length_b   1.000
_cell.length_c   1.000
_cell.angle_alpha   90.00
_cell.angle_beta   90.00
_cell.angle_gamma   90.00
#
_symmetry.space_group_name_H-M   'P 1'
#
loop_
_entity.id
_entity.type
_entity.pdbx_description
1 polymer ?
#
loop_
_entity_poly.entity_id
_entity_poly.type
_entity_poly.pdbx_seq_one_letter_code
_entity_poly.pdbx_strand_id
1 'polypeptide(L)'
;MKNTLSILTFSFLSFVSLLNAQNIVPISKTEVLNKVEENNQTIKISEEDFNEAKADFRQTNAIFLPNIAISHTGISTTNPLMAFGSKLNQEILTANDFNPALLNDPNQTQNFSTRIEIKQPLINVDGFYQRKAAKTKMEAMSLKTERTNDYLIFEVDKAYMQLQLAYKALDVIEKALKAAESNKQLAENSFKQGYLQKADVLAVDVRVTEVKNQLQMAKSNVENASNYVSFLMNDHSNTILKPSDSLTINKLDLITASQVSEDRSDIKAMQLASNAYESMNKADKMTFLPTLNAFGSYELYDDQVFQGDASGYLVGAQLSWTILDGTKRFGKAQKSKAEYEKSKLQYEQYVSQSQLELNKAKRMFIDAENKLKLSKLAMEQSHESLRMRTNRFKEGLEKTSDLLIAETQFAQKQLEYYQTIFEYNYAHAYLQFLTKA
;
A
#
# COMPACT_ATOMS: atom_id res chain seq x y z
N MET A 1 -43.56 16.47 66.01
CA MET A 1 -43.13 17.85 65.72
C MET A 1 -41.71 17.78 65.22
N LYS A 2 -41.52 18.02 63.98
CA LYS A 2 -40.51 18.79 63.25
C LYS A 2 -40.51 18.35 61.81
N ASN A 3 -40.96 19.24 60.96
CA ASN A 3 -40.95 19.14 59.50
C ASN A 3 -39.52 19.23 59.01
N THR A 4 -39.10 18.37 58.10
CA THR A 4 -37.98 18.60 57.23
C THR A 4 -38.47 18.60 55.78
N LEU A 5 -38.46 19.80 55.22
CA LEU A 5 -38.76 20.13 53.85
C LEU A 5 -37.58 19.65 52.96
N SER A 6 -37.83 18.63 52.15
CA SER A 6 -36.85 18.20 51.12
C SER A 6 -37.03 19.05 49.87
N ILE A 7 -36.07 19.92 49.59
CA ILE A 7 -35.95 20.71 48.37
C ILE A 7 -35.42 19.77 47.28
N LEU A 8 -36.29 19.42 46.32
CA LEU A 8 -35.91 18.70 45.09
C LEU A 8 -35.32 19.74 44.13
N THR A 9 -33.99 19.83 44.05
CA THR A 9 -33.31 20.58 42.99
C THR A 9 -33.36 19.77 41.71
N PHE A 10 -34.23 20.16 40.77
CA PHE A 10 -34.33 19.66 39.42
C PHE A 10 -33.16 20.23 38.62
N SER A 11 -32.08 19.46 38.49
CA SER A 11 -30.94 19.79 37.64
C SER A 11 -31.34 19.57 36.20
N PHE A 12 -31.69 20.65 35.49
CA PHE A 12 -31.90 20.68 34.04
C PHE A 12 -30.53 20.58 33.35
N LEU A 13 -30.09 19.34 33.06
CA LEU A 13 -28.96 19.12 32.18
C LEU A 13 -29.37 19.54 30.77
N SER A 14 -29.02 20.76 30.40
CA SER A 14 -29.04 21.22 29.02
C SER A 14 -28.03 20.38 28.20
N PHE A 15 -28.54 19.40 27.48
CA PHE A 15 -27.84 18.70 26.43
C PHE A 15 -27.62 19.72 25.30
N VAL A 16 -26.54 20.48 25.38
CA VAL A 16 -26.04 21.25 24.23
C VAL A 16 -25.57 20.22 23.25
N SER A 17 -26.43 19.82 22.31
CA SER A 17 -26.05 19.18 21.09
C SER A 17 -25.08 20.17 20.38
N LEU A 18 -23.79 19.92 20.49
CA LEU A 18 -22.78 20.49 19.63
C LEU A 18 -23.15 20.04 18.21
N LEU A 19 -23.92 20.89 17.52
CA LEU A 19 -23.98 20.87 16.07
C LEU A 19 -22.54 21.12 15.63
N ASN A 20 -21.80 20.06 15.38
CA ASN A 20 -20.54 20.13 14.65
C ASN A 20 -20.90 20.66 13.26
N ALA A 21 -20.87 21.98 13.09
CA ALA A 21 -20.79 22.59 11.78
C ALA A 21 -19.53 21.97 11.15
N GLN A 22 -19.70 21.08 10.19
CA GLN A 22 -18.59 20.46 9.47
C GLN A 22 -17.74 21.61 8.88
N ASN A 23 -16.55 21.80 9.42
CA ASN A 23 -15.62 22.83 8.95
C ASN A 23 -15.20 22.49 7.51
N ILE A 24 -15.53 23.37 6.59
CA ILE A 24 -15.09 23.27 5.20
C ILE A 24 -13.69 23.90 5.12
N VAL A 25 -12.69 23.09 4.76
CA VAL A 25 -11.28 23.51 4.66
C VAL A 25 -10.86 23.52 3.20
N PRO A 26 -10.39 24.67 2.67
CA PRO A 26 -9.81 24.71 1.33
C PRO A 26 -8.49 23.91 1.30
N ILE A 27 -8.26 23.16 0.21
CA ILE A 27 -7.05 22.40 0.01
C ILE A 27 -6.63 22.43 -1.45
N SER A 28 -5.32 22.56 -1.72
CA SER A 28 -4.74 22.48 -3.04
C SER A 28 -4.25 21.06 -3.37
N LYS A 29 -4.15 20.73 -4.67
CA LYS A 29 -3.59 19.43 -5.10
C LYS A 29 -2.17 19.21 -4.56
N THR A 30 -1.33 20.23 -4.60
CA THR A 30 0.06 20.16 -4.09
C THR A 30 0.09 19.85 -2.60
N GLU A 31 -0.81 20.46 -1.82
CA GLU A 31 -0.90 20.18 -0.39
C GLU A 31 -1.35 18.74 -0.10
N VAL A 32 -2.31 18.22 -0.89
CA VAL A 32 -2.72 16.80 -0.79
C VAL A 32 -1.54 15.88 -1.10
N LEU A 33 -0.79 16.15 -2.19
CA LEU A 33 0.39 15.34 -2.56
C LEU A 33 1.42 15.31 -1.44
N ASN A 34 1.79 16.47 -0.89
CA ASN A 34 2.77 16.54 0.20
C ASN A 34 2.31 15.75 1.44
N LYS A 35 1.05 15.91 1.84
CA LYS A 35 0.50 15.16 2.99
C LYS A 35 0.43 13.65 2.73
N VAL A 36 0.15 13.24 1.50
CA VAL A 36 0.14 11.81 1.13
C VAL A 36 1.56 11.25 1.16
N GLU A 37 2.54 11.95 0.61
CA GLU A 37 3.95 11.54 0.63
C GLU A 37 4.47 11.35 2.07
N GLU A 38 4.10 12.24 2.99
CA GLU A 38 4.53 12.18 4.38
C GLU A 38 3.78 11.14 5.24
N ASN A 39 2.48 10.97 5.00
CA ASN A 39 1.62 10.29 5.97
C ASN A 39 0.96 9.02 5.47
N ASN A 40 0.92 8.76 4.15
CA ASN A 40 0.16 7.65 3.59
C ASN A 40 0.69 6.29 4.06
N GLN A 41 -0.22 5.45 4.57
CA GLN A 41 0.13 4.14 5.12
C GLN A 41 0.69 3.18 4.06
N THR A 42 0.23 3.28 2.80
CA THR A 42 0.70 2.40 1.73
C THR A 42 2.17 2.68 1.37
N ILE A 43 2.61 3.95 1.42
CA ILE A 43 4.01 4.34 1.25
C ILE A 43 4.83 3.72 2.39
N LYS A 44 4.44 3.95 3.64
CA LYS A 44 5.14 3.44 4.83
C LYS A 44 5.24 1.92 4.82
N ILE A 45 4.18 1.21 4.45
CA ILE A 45 4.21 -0.25 4.31
C ILE A 45 5.22 -0.68 3.24
N SER A 46 5.25 0.00 2.09
CA SER A 46 6.20 -0.37 1.03
C SER A 46 7.65 -0.04 1.37
N GLU A 47 7.90 0.98 2.19
CA GLU A 47 9.22 1.28 2.75
C GLU A 47 9.66 0.22 3.75
N GLU A 48 8.75 -0.29 4.58
CA GLU A 48 9.06 -1.40 5.49
C GLU A 48 9.29 -2.72 4.75
N ASP A 49 8.56 -3.00 3.66
CA ASP A 49 8.85 -4.13 2.75
C ASP A 49 10.29 -4.06 2.20
N PHE A 50 10.73 -2.85 1.84
CA PHE A 50 12.12 -2.63 1.41
C PHE A 50 13.11 -2.81 2.57
N ASN A 51 12.80 -2.29 3.77
CA ASN A 51 13.64 -2.45 4.95
C ASN A 51 13.77 -3.92 5.36
N GLU A 52 12.70 -4.72 5.25
CA GLU A 52 12.73 -6.17 5.43
C GLU A 52 13.69 -6.84 4.45
N ALA A 53 13.55 -6.56 3.16
CA ALA A 53 14.44 -7.12 2.14
C ALA A 53 15.90 -6.70 2.34
N LYS A 54 16.14 -5.48 2.83
CA LYS A 54 17.47 -4.96 3.19
C LYS A 54 18.05 -5.68 4.41
N ALA A 55 17.22 -6.01 5.39
CA ALA A 55 17.61 -6.82 6.55
C ALA A 55 17.95 -8.25 6.13
N ASP A 56 17.12 -8.87 5.26
CA ASP A 56 17.40 -10.18 4.65
C ASP A 56 18.76 -10.20 3.96
N PHE A 57 19.06 -9.17 3.15
CA PHE A 57 20.38 -9.04 2.52
C PHE A 57 21.51 -8.92 3.54
N ARG A 58 21.31 -8.16 4.63
CA ARG A 58 22.31 -8.02 5.71
C ARG A 58 22.57 -9.35 6.42
N GLN A 59 21.55 -10.18 6.65
CA GLN A 59 21.70 -11.51 7.26
C GLN A 59 22.65 -12.40 6.45
N THR A 60 22.70 -12.24 5.14
CA THR A 60 23.63 -12.99 4.28
C THR A 60 25.10 -12.66 4.52
N ASN A 61 25.44 -11.63 5.29
CA ASN A 61 26.82 -11.34 5.68
C ASN A 61 27.45 -12.48 6.49
N ALA A 62 26.61 -13.31 7.13
CA ALA A 62 27.04 -14.50 7.86
C ALA A 62 27.88 -15.48 7.01
N ILE A 63 27.83 -15.39 5.66
CA ILE A 63 28.67 -16.21 4.76
C ILE A 63 30.15 -15.79 4.76
N PHE A 64 30.45 -14.57 5.24
CA PHE A 64 31.83 -14.01 5.27
C PHE A 64 32.28 -13.67 6.67
N LEU A 65 31.36 -13.52 7.63
CA LEU A 65 31.67 -13.09 8.98
C LEU A 65 31.79 -14.30 9.92
N PRO A 66 32.65 -14.23 10.94
CA PRO A 66 32.73 -15.26 11.94
C PRO A 66 31.44 -15.33 12.78
N ASN A 67 31.07 -16.53 13.14
CA ASN A 67 30.12 -16.80 14.21
C ASN A 67 30.93 -16.99 15.51
N ILE A 68 30.66 -16.18 16.53
CA ILE A 68 31.30 -16.24 17.84
C ILE A 68 30.22 -16.61 18.85
N ALA A 69 30.43 -17.72 19.57
CA ALA A 69 29.52 -18.20 20.57
C ALA A 69 30.26 -18.39 21.92
N ILE A 70 29.61 -18.03 23.02
CA ILE A 70 30.09 -18.31 24.36
C ILE A 70 29.08 -19.25 25.00
N SER A 71 29.58 -20.34 25.61
CA SER A 71 28.75 -21.27 26.35
C SER A 71 29.41 -21.59 27.70
N HIS A 72 28.57 -21.79 28.72
CA HIS A 72 28.99 -22.32 30.01
C HIS A 72 28.21 -23.56 30.30
N THR A 73 28.91 -24.68 30.55
CA THR A 73 28.31 -26.02 30.73
C THR A 73 28.76 -26.60 32.05
N GLY A 74 27.84 -26.96 32.92
CA GLY A 74 28.10 -27.72 34.14
C GLY A 74 27.67 -29.16 33.97
N ILE A 75 28.55 -30.07 34.26
CA ILE A 75 28.24 -31.53 34.30
C ILE A 75 28.62 -32.12 35.65
N SER A 76 27.89 -33.12 36.07
CA SER A 76 28.22 -33.98 37.18
C SER A 76 28.07 -35.41 36.73
N THR A 77 29.11 -36.22 36.89
CA THR A 77 29.17 -37.53 36.30
C THR A 77 29.91 -38.55 37.16
N THR A 78 29.47 -39.81 37.09
CA THR A 78 30.20 -40.98 37.57
C THR A 78 30.65 -41.87 36.39
N ASN A 79 30.46 -41.39 35.15
CA ASN A 79 30.99 -42.09 33.98
C ASN A 79 32.52 -42.09 34.01
N PRO A 80 33.18 -43.29 33.98
CA PRO A 80 34.63 -43.39 34.19
C PRO A 80 35.47 -42.50 33.26
N LEU A 81 35.16 -42.53 31.95
CA LEU A 81 35.92 -41.76 30.97
C LEU A 81 35.67 -40.23 31.10
N MET A 82 34.42 -39.85 31.38
CA MET A 82 34.08 -38.44 31.54
C MET A 82 34.64 -37.89 32.87
N ALA A 83 34.57 -38.63 33.96
CA ALA A 83 35.13 -38.24 35.26
C ALA A 83 36.66 -38.06 35.17
N PHE A 84 37.36 -39.01 34.60
CA PHE A 84 38.81 -38.92 34.40
C PHE A 84 39.19 -37.77 33.44
N GLY A 85 38.50 -37.62 32.32
CA GLY A 85 38.72 -36.55 31.36
C GLY A 85 38.45 -35.18 31.93
N SER A 86 37.41 -35.03 32.80
CA SER A 86 37.10 -33.79 33.49
C SER A 86 38.25 -33.36 34.43
N LYS A 87 38.77 -34.29 35.27
CA LYS A 87 39.90 -34.03 36.14
C LYS A 87 41.16 -33.70 35.36
N LEU A 88 41.41 -34.36 34.22
CA LEU A 88 42.53 -34.07 33.33
C LEU A 88 42.44 -32.62 32.76
N ASN A 89 41.25 -32.26 32.24
CA ASN A 89 41.01 -30.92 31.70
C ASN A 89 41.12 -29.82 32.80
N GLN A 90 40.80 -30.14 34.05
CA GLN A 90 40.91 -29.22 35.19
C GLN A 90 42.35 -29.18 35.75
N GLU A 91 43.29 -29.99 35.23
CA GLU A 91 44.70 -30.10 35.70
C GLU A 91 44.82 -30.53 37.15
N ILE A 92 43.83 -31.28 37.70
CA ILE A 92 43.80 -31.73 39.12
C ILE A 92 44.08 -33.22 39.29
N LEU A 93 44.55 -33.92 38.24
CA LEU A 93 44.90 -35.36 38.32
C LEU A 93 46.07 -35.59 39.30
N THR A 94 45.91 -36.59 40.11
CA THR A 94 46.94 -37.09 41.05
C THR A 94 47.36 -38.54 40.67
N ALA A 95 48.47 -39.02 41.24
CA ALA A 95 48.89 -40.43 41.04
C ALA A 95 47.81 -41.45 41.48
N ASN A 96 46.98 -41.10 42.45
CA ASN A 96 45.89 -41.95 42.92
C ASN A 96 44.75 -42.15 41.89
N ASP A 97 44.53 -41.18 41.01
CA ASP A 97 43.49 -41.25 39.96
C ASP A 97 43.80 -42.28 38.89
N PHE A 98 45.02 -42.84 38.85
CA PHE A 98 45.41 -43.95 37.98
C PHE A 98 45.17 -45.32 38.63
N ASN A 99 44.62 -45.43 39.83
CA ASN A 99 44.25 -46.65 40.43
C ASN A 99 43.09 -47.32 39.64
N PRO A 100 43.24 -48.58 39.14
CA PRO A 100 42.21 -49.26 38.36
C PRO A 100 40.85 -49.34 39.02
N ALA A 101 40.78 -49.45 40.34
CA ALA A 101 39.52 -49.48 41.09
C ALA A 101 38.77 -48.17 40.98
N LEU A 102 39.47 -47.04 41.13
CA LEU A 102 38.88 -45.71 41.01
C LEU A 102 38.63 -45.28 39.56
N LEU A 103 39.41 -45.78 38.61
CA LEU A 103 39.16 -45.55 37.17
C LEU A 103 37.88 -46.24 36.71
N ASN A 104 37.57 -47.45 37.24
CA ASN A 104 36.38 -48.22 36.85
C ASN A 104 35.10 -47.78 37.59
N ASP A 105 35.24 -47.28 38.82
CA ASP A 105 34.15 -46.78 39.67
C ASP A 105 34.53 -45.45 40.32
N PRO A 106 34.53 -44.35 39.53
CA PRO A 106 34.92 -43.05 40.05
C PRO A 106 33.84 -42.42 40.93
N ASN A 107 34.27 -41.66 41.91
CA ASN A 107 33.39 -40.76 42.65
C ASN A 107 32.76 -39.73 41.71
N GLN A 108 31.62 -39.20 42.14
CA GLN A 108 30.95 -38.09 41.43
C GLN A 108 31.94 -36.94 41.18
N THR A 109 32.16 -36.64 39.91
CA THR A 109 33.07 -35.57 39.47
C THR A 109 32.22 -34.44 38.86
N GLN A 110 32.48 -33.23 39.32
CA GLN A 110 31.88 -32.01 38.76
C GLN A 110 32.87 -31.35 37.78
N ASN A 111 32.35 -30.83 36.69
CA ASN A 111 33.15 -30.07 35.73
C ASN A 111 32.30 -28.93 35.18
N PHE A 112 32.79 -27.74 35.34
CA PHE A 112 32.24 -26.53 34.73
C PHE A 112 33.19 -26.06 33.64
N SER A 113 32.67 -25.86 32.42
CA SER A 113 33.48 -25.36 31.31
C SER A 113 32.87 -24.13 30.69
N THR A 114 33.69 -23.09 30.56
CA THR A 114 33.35 -21.90 29.77
C THR A 114 34.06 -21.99 28.44
N ARG A 115 33.31 -22.07 27.32
CA ARG A 115 33.86 -22.20 25.99
C ARG A 115 33.51 -20.96 25.17
N ILE A 116 34.53 -20.36 24.54
CA ILE A 116 34.41 -19.39 23.46
C ILE A 116 34.70 -20.13 22.17
N GLU A 117 33.75 -20.19 21.25
CA GLU A 117 33.90 -20.85 19.96
C GLU A 117 33.79 -19.83 18.84
N ILE A 118 34.71 -19.90 17.87
CA ILE A 118 34.70 -19.07 16.63
C ILE A 118 34.63 -20.03 15.45
N LYS A 119 33.63 -19.80 14.58
CA LYS A 119 33.48 -20.50 13.29
C LYS A 119 33.51 -19.49 12.18
N GLN A 120 34.44 -19.63 11.22
CA GLN A 120 34.65 -18.76 10.08
C GLN A 120 34.42 -19.53 8.80
N PRO A 121 33.38 -19.25 7.98
CA PRO A 121 33.28 -19.77 6.62
C PRO A 121 34.44 -19.27 5.77
N LEU A 122 35.15 -20.17 5.09
CA LEU A 122 36.22 -19.84 4.17
C LEU A 122 35.79 -20.03 2.71
N ILE A 123 35.11 -21.15 2.43
CA ILE A 123 34.57 -21.46 1.10
C ILE A 123 33.11 -21.89 1.30
N ASN A 124 32.19 -21.06 0.80
CA ASN A 124 30.75 -21.30 0.81
C ASN A 124 30.13 -20.75 -0.48
N VAL A 125 30.19 -21.55 -1.55
CA VAL A 125 29.78 -21.09 -2.90
C VAL A 125 28.27 -20.91 -3.01
N ASP A 126 27.48 -21.75 -2.39
CA ASP A 126 26.01 -21.62 -2.38
C ASP A 126 25.57 -20.36 -1.62
N GLY A 127 26.19 -20.06 -0.48
CA GLY A 127 25.97 -18.81 0.26
C GLY A 127 26.24 -17.56 -0.57
N PHE A 128 27.27 -17.59 -1.42
CA PHE A 128 27.58 -16.48 -2.32
C PHE A 128 26.42 -16.17 -3.29
N TYR A 129 25.80 -17.22 -3.88
CA TYR A 129 24.66 -17.05 -4.77
C TYR A 129 23.39 -16.70 -3.99
N GLN A 130 23.21 -17.21 -2.76
CA GLN A 130 22.12 -16.79 -1.87
C GLN A 130 22.20 -15.29 -1.57
N ARG A 131 23.41 -14.79 -1.26
CA ARG A 131 23.63 -13.35 -1.06
C ARG A 131 23.32 -12.54 -2.32
N LYS A 132 23.73 -13.02 -3.49
CA LYS A 132 23.40 -12.37 -4.77
C LYS A 132 21.88 -12.31 -4.96
N ALA A 133 21.16 -13.39 -4.69
CA ALA A 133 19.71 -13.45 -4.78
C ALA A 133 19.05 -12.45 -3.83
N ALA A 134 19.49 -12.39 -2.56
CA ALA A 134 18.98 -11.45 -1.57
C ALA A 134 19.24 -9.98 -1.94
N LYS A 135 20.43 -9.68 -2.50
CA LYS A 135 20.76 -8.34 -3.00
C LYS A 135 19.81 -7.93 -4.13
N THR A 136 19.64 -8.80 -5.11
CA THR A 136 18.76 -8.55 -6.27
C THR A 136 17.31 -8.41 -5.85
N LYS A 137 16.84 -9.20 -4.85
CA LYS A 137 15.51 -9.06 -4.24
C LYS A 137 15.34 -7.70 -3.57
N MET A 138 16.34 -7.24 -2.81
CA MET A 138 16.32 -5.90 -2.19
C MET A 138 16.22 -4.79 -3.25
N GLU A 139 16.99 -4.89 -4.35
CA GLU A 139 16.91 -3.92 -5.46
C GLU A 139 15.52 -3.95 -6.13
N ALA A 140 14.93 -5.13 -6.32
CA ALA A 140 13.56 -5.25 -6.82
C ALA A 140 12.53 -4.58 -5.90
N MET A 141 12.68 -4.72 -4.58
CA MET A 141 11.79 -4.09 -3.60
C MET A 141 11.92 -2.56 -3.59
N SER A 142 13.13 -2.01 -3.78
CA SER A 142 13.33 -0.56 -3.94
C SER A 142 12.53 0.00 -5.12
N LEU A 143 12.58 -0.67 -6.28
CA LEU A 143 11.82 -0.27 -7.47
C LEU A 143 10.31 -0.45 -7.28
N LYS A 144 9.88 -1.47 -6.52
CA LYS A 144 8.47 -1.65 -6.16
C LYS A 144 7.97 -0.49 -5.29
N THR A 145 8.78 -0.02 -4.34
CA THR A 145 8.46 1.15 -3.51
C THR A 145 8.34 2.42 -4.37
N GLU A 146 9.25 2.62 -5.31
CA GLU A 146 9.17 3.72 -6.28
C GLU A 146 7.87 3.67 -7.10
N ARG A 147 7.51 2.49 -7.61
CA ARG A 147 6.24 2.33 -8.35
C ARG A 147 5.01 2.54 -7.49
N THR A 148 5.07 2.21 -6.20
CA THR A 148 3.99 2.50 -5.25
C THR A 148 3.79 4.00 -5.10
N ASN A 149 4.86 4.78 -5.02
CA ASN A 149 4.78 6.25 -4.99
C ASN A 149 4.16 6.81 -6.28
N ASP A 150 4.58 6.32 -7.45
CA ASP A 150 4.00 6.73 -8.74
C ASP A 150 2.50 6.46 -8.81
N TYR A 151 2.08 5.29 -8.35
CA TYR A 151 0.67 4.91 -8.27
C TYR A 151 -0.12 5.84 -7.35
N LEU A 152 0.44 6.20 -6.19
CA LEU A 152 -0.23 7.11 -5.25
C LEU A 152 -0.33 8.53 -5.77
N ILE A 153 0.67 9.03 -6.50
CA ILE A 153 0.59 10.33 -7.19
C ILE A 153 -0.59 10.31 -8.18
N PHE A 154 -0.70 9.27 -8.99
CA PHE A 154 -1.82 9.08 -9.91
C PHE A 154 -3.17 8.96 -9.19
N GLU A 155 -3.23 8.22 -8.08
CA GLU A 155 -4.46 8.04 -7.30
C GLU A 155 -4.90 9.35 -6.62
N VAL A 156 -3.95 10.18 -6.16
CA VAL A 156 -4.22 11.54 -5.64
C VAL A 156 -4.77 12.44 -6.74
N ASP A 157 -4.18 12.42 -7.94
CA ASP A 157 -4.68 13.19 -9.08
C ASP A 157 -6.13 12.82 -9.40
N LYS A 158 -6.44 11.54 -9.43
CA LYS A 158 -7.79 11.03 -9.67
C LYS A 158 -8.75 11.45 -8.54
N ALA A 159 -8.37 11.24 -7.28
CA ALA A 159 -9.21 11.57 -6.13
C ALA A 159 -9.50 13.08 -6.02
N TYR A 160 -8.50 13.90 -6.28
CA TYR A 160 -8.65 15.36 -6.27
C TYR A 160 -9.57 15.85 -7.41
N MET A 161 -9.41 15.30 -8.62
CA MET A 161 -10.33 15.59 -9.74
C MET A 161 -11.76 15.09 -9.47
N GLN A 162 -11.94 13.97 -8.76
CA GLN A 162 -13.27 13.50 -8.32
C GLN A 162 -13.90 14.46 -7.31
N LEU A 163 -13.12 15.01 -6.38
CA LEU A 163 -13.60 16.02 -5.45
C LEU A 163 -14.01 17.31 -6.19
N GLN A 164 -13.22 17.77 -7.15
CA GLN A 164 -13.58 18.90 -8.00
C GLN A 164 -14.88 18.65 -8.79
N LEU A 165 -15.04 17.44 -9.35
CA LEU A 165 -16.25 17.04 -10.06
C LEU A 165 -17.48 17.04 -9.14
N ALA A 166 -17.35 16.53 -7.91
CA ALA A 166 -18.44 16.50 -6.94
C ALA A 166 -18.92 17.92 -6.59
N TYR A 167 -17.99 18.88 -6.42
CA TYR A 167 -18.35 20.29 -6.21
C TYR A 167 -18.98 20.93 -7.46
N LYS A 168 -18.57 20.55 -8.67
CA LYS A 168 -19.22 21.00 -9.90
C LYS A 168 -20.64 20.47 -10.02
N ALA A 169 -20.85 19.20 -9.68
CA ALA A 169 -22.18 18.58 -9.68
C ALA A 169 -23.08 19.27 -8.64
N LEU A 170 -22.57 19.56 -7.45
CA LEU A 170 -23.30 20.31 -6.42
C LEU A 170 -23.75 21.69 -6.94
N ASP A 171 -22.84 22.47 -7.53
CA ASP A 171 -23.15 23.80 -8.09
C ASP A 171 -24.24 23.73 -9.19
N VAL A 172 -24.18 22.71 -10.06
CA VAL A 172 -25.20 22.50 -11.11
C VAL A 172 -26.56 22.23 -10.50
N ILE A 173 -26.63 21.36 -9.49
CA ILE A 173 -27.90 20.98 -8.87
C ILE A 173 -28.45 22.13 -8.01
N GLU A 174 -27.61 22.93 -7.33
CA GLU A 174 -28.05 24.13 -6.61
C GLU A 174 -28.69 25.16 -7.56
N LYS A 175 -28.06 25.37 -8.74
CA LYS A 175 -28.61 26.25 -9.78
C LYS A 175 -29.92 25.69 -10.34
N ALA A 176 -30.01 24.38 -10.57
CA ALA A 176 -31.23 23.73 -11.03
C ALA A 176 -32.36 23.83 -9.99
N LEU A 177 -32.05 23.72 -8.70
CA LEU A 177 -33.04 23.91 -7.64
C LEU A 177 -33.58 25.34 -7.64
N LYS A 178 -32.70 26.33 -7.70
CA LYS A 178 -33.11 27.74 -7.76
C LYS A 178 -34.00 28.04 -8.98
N ALA A 179 -33.69 27.45 -10.13
CA ALA A 179 -34.51 27.58 -11.35
C ALA A 179 -35.89 26.93 -11.16
N ALA A 180 -35.93 25.70 -10.64
CA ALA A 180 -37.15 24.97 -10.38
C ALA A 180 -38.06 25.69 -9.36
N GLU A 181 -37.51 26.25 -8.30
CA GLU A 181 -38.23 27.06 -7.32
C GLU A 181 -38.80 28.38 -7.91
N SER A 182 -38.02 29.04 -8.79
CA SER A 182 -38.49 30.20 -9.52
C SER A 182 -39.63 29.86 -10.47
N ASN A 183 -39.55 28.76 -11.18
CA ASN A 183 -40.61 28.32 -12.09
C ASN A 183 -41.87 27.83 -11.32
N LYS A 184 -41.71 27.23 -10.14
CA LYS A 184 -42.82 26.95 -9.24
C LYS A 184 -43.59 28.22 -8.89
N GLN A 185 -42.90 29.27 -8.46
CA GLN A 185 -43.52 30.57 -8.10
C GLN A 185 -44.27 31.18 -9.31
N LEU A 186 -43.68 31.09 -10.52
CA LEU A 186 -44.35 31.55 -11.73
C LEU A 186 -45.59 30.73 -12.05
N ALA A 187 -45.52 29.41 -11.96
CA ALA A 187 -46.66 28.51 -12.18
C ALA A 187 -47.79 28.73 -11.19
N GLU A 188 -47.51 28.92 -9.89
CA GLU A 188 -48.48 29.26 -8.86
C GLU A 188 -49.16 30.61 -9.15
N ASN A 189 -48.44 31.61 -9.57
CA ASN A 189 -49.00 32.90 -9.94
C ASN A 189 -49.91 32.80 -11.17
N SER A 190 -49.50 32.07 -12.19
CA SER A 190 -50.29 31.85 -13.42
C SER A 190 -51.58 31.01 -13.10
N PHE A 191 -51.51 30.07 -12.20
CA PHE A 191 -52.68 29.29 -11.71
C PHE A 191 -53.67 30.20 -11.01
N LYS A 192 -53.21 31.10 -10.11
CA LYS A 192 -54.08 32.06 -9.42
C LYS A 192 -54.80 33.01 -10.39
N GLN A 193 -54.20 33.29 -11.54
CA GLN A 193 -54.74 34.11 -12.62
C GLN A 193 -55.61 33.32 -13.62
N GLY A 194 -55.74 31.98 -13.42
CA GLY A 194 -56.52 31.10 -14.27
C GLY A 194 -55.86 30.66 -15.60
N TYR A 195 -54.58 30.98 -15.78
CA TYR A 195 -53.84 30.60 -17.03
C TYR A 195 -53.27 29.19 -17.02
N LEU A 196 -53.11 28.57 -15.83
CA LEU A 196 -52.64 27.19 -15.68
C LEU A 196 -53.62 26.34 -14.90
N GLN A 197 -53.57 25.00 -15.12
CA GLN A 197 -54.37 24.03 -14.36
C GLN A 197 -53.64 23.60 -13.07
N LYS A 198 -54.38 23.06 -12.10
CA LYS A 198 -53.79 22.50 -10.87
C LYS A 198 -52.78 21.38 -11.15
N ALA A 199 -52.98 20.61 -12.20
CA ALA A 199 -52.04 19.56 -12.64
C ALA A 199 -50.67 20.13 -13.02
N ASP A 200 -50.62 21.31 -13.65
CA ASP A 200 -49.32 21.97 -14.02
C ASP A 200 -48.54 22.38 -12.79
N VAL A 201 -49.22 22.93 -11.77
CA VAL A 201 -48.58 23.29 -10.49
C VAL A 201 -48.03 22.07 -9.78
N LEU A 202 -48.82 20.96 -9.75
CA LEU A 202 -48.36 19.70 -9.15
C LEU A 202 -47.15 19.11 -9.88
N ALA A 203 -47.10 19.22 -11.21
CA ALA A 203 -45.91 18.78 -12.02
C ALA A 203 -44.64 19.54 -11.65
N VAL A 204 -44.74 20.85 -11.43
CA VAL A 204 -43.61 21.67 -10.99
C VAL A 204 -43.23 21.36 -9.54
N ASP A 205 -44.18 21.08 -8.65
CA ASP A 205 -43.91 20.65 -7.27
C ASP A 205 -43.15 19.32 -7.23
N VAL A 206 -43.50 18.37 -8.07
CA VAL A 206 -42.78 17.09 -8.22
C VAL A 206 -41.33 17.38 -8.64
N ARG A 207 -41.14 18.25 -9.64
CA ARG A 207 -39.78 18.63 -10.11
C ARG A 207 -38.92 19.25 -9.01
N VAL A 208 -39.44 20.18 -8.23
CA VAL A 208 -38.73 20.78 -7.06
C VAL A 208 -38.32 19.67 -6.08
N THR A 209 -39.22 18.72 -5.80
CA THR A 209 -38.94 17.63 -4.86
C THR A 209 -37.83 16.69 -5.40
N GLU A 210 -37.86 16.38 -6.70
CA GLU A 210 -36.80 15.59 -7.36
C GLU A 210 -35.44 16.26 -7.27
N VAL A 211 -35.36 17.59 -7.57
CA VAL A 211 -34.11 18.33 -7.51
C VAL A 211 -33.59 18.46 -6.06
N LYS A 212 -34.48 18.59 -5.08
CA LYS A 212 -34.09 18.54 -3.64
C LYS A 212 -33.46 17.20 -3.27
N ASN A 213 -34.03 16.10 -3.75
CA ASN A 213 -33.43 14.78 -3.53
C ASN A 213 -32.04 14.67 -4.22
N GLN A 214 -31.92 15.15 -5.47
CA GLN A 214 -30.65 15.20 -6.17
C GLN A 214 -29.61 16.06 -5.45
N LEU A 215 -30.04 17.18 -4.83
CA LEU A 215 -29.15 18.04 -4.03
C LEU A 215 -28.60 17.29 -2.82
N GLN A 216 -29.45 16.53 -2.12
CA GLN A 216 -28.98 15.73 -0.99
C GLN A 216 -27.94 14.68 -1.43
N MET A 217 -28.18 14.01 -2.55
CA MET A 217 -27.21 13.07 -3.12
C MET A 217 -25.91 13.76 -3.53
N ALA A 218 -25.97 14.96 -4.13
CA ALA A 218 -24.78 15.71 -4.50
C ALA A 218 -23.94 16.12 -3.28
N LYS A 219 -24.58 16.54 -2.18
CA LYS A 219 -23.90 16.81 -0.90
C LYS A 219 -23.19 15.57 -0.35
N SER A 220 -23.87 14.44 -0.30
CA SER A 220 -23.27 13.17 0.13
C SER A 220 -22.07 12.76 -0.76
N ASN A 221 -22.13 13.01 -2.07
CA ASN A 221 -21.02 12.73 -2.98
C ASN A 221 -19.80 13.64 -2.71
N VAL A 222 -20.02 14.91 -2.32
CA VAL A 222 -18.94 15.80 -1.89
C VAL A 222 -18.29 15.25 -0.61
N GLU A 223 -19.08 14.85 0.36
CA GLU A 223 -18.56 14.25 1.60
C GLU A 223 -17.78 12.97 1.33
N ASN A 224 -18.29 12.07 0.49
CA ASN A 224 -17.61 10.84 0.11
C ASN A 224 -16.27 11.11 -0.58
N ALA A 225 -16.24 12.06 -1.54
CA ALA A 225 -15.01 12.42 -2.24
C ALA A 225 -13.99 13.09 -1.29
N SER A 226 -14.46 13.95 -0.38
CA SER A 226 -13.65 14.54 0.68
C SER A 226 -13.04 13.47 1.59
N ASN A 227 -13.85 12.54 2.07
CA ASN A 227 -13.40 11.45 2.94
C ASN A 227 -12.35 10.57 2.27
N TYR A 228 -12.48 10.34 0.96
CA TYR A 228 -11.49 9.58 0.22
C TYR A 228 -10.14 10.31 0.12
N VAL A 229 -10.15 11.63 -0.14
CA VAL A 229 -8.92 12.44 -0.11
C VAL A 229 -8.30 12.46 1.30
N SER A 230 -9.10 12.61 2.36
CA SER A 230 -8.64 12.54 3.76
C SER A 230 -8.02 11.17 4.08
N PHE A 231 -8.63 10.07 3.60
CA PHE A 231 -8.08 8.73 3.74
C PHE A 231 -6.70 8.59 3.08
N LEU A 232 -6.52 9.13 1.87
CA LEU A 232 -5.22 9.10 1.20
C LEU A 232 -4.15 9.88 1.98
N MET A 233 -4.52 11.00 2.60
CA MET A 233 -3.64 11.81 3.45
C MET A 233 -3.43 11.22 4.85
N ASN A 234 -4.12 10.13 5.21
CA ASN A 234 -4.19 9.61 6.57
C ASN A 234 -4.65 10.69 7.59
N ASP A 235 -5.59 11.54 7.19
CA ASP A 235 -6.14 12.64 8.01
C ASP A 235 -7.48 12.22 8.63
N HIS A 236 -7.54 12.22 9.94
CA HIS A 236 -8.71 11.82 10.75
C HIS A 236 -9.49 13.02 11.31
N SER A 237 -9.26 14.23 10.77
CA SER A 237 -9.86 15.47 11.31
C SER A 237 -11.37 15.57 11.12
N ASN A 238 -12.00 14.69 10.34
CA ASN A 238 -13.44 14.69 10.02
C ASN A 238 -13.95 16.03 9.44
N THR A 239 -13.07 16.73 8.68
CA THR A 239 -13.38 17.99 8.00
C THR A 239 -13.83 17.72 6.56
N ILE A 240 -14.70 18.60 6.01
CA ILE A 240 -15.02 18.56 4.58
C ILE A 240 -13.98 19.36 3.81
N LEU A 241 -13.26 18.71 2.91
CA LEU A 241 -12.27 19.35 2.05
C LEU A 241 -12.95 20.02 0.85
N LYS A 242 -12.50 21.22 0.52
CA LYS A 242 -12.94 21.94 -0.68
C LYS A 242 -11.72 22.22 -1.57
N PRO A 243 -11.71 21.79 -2.85
CA PRO A 243 -10.60 22.10 -3.72
C PRO A 243 -10.47 23.61 -3.90
N SER A 244 -9.23 24.12 -3.84
CA SER A 244 -8.93 25.55 -4.01
C SER A 244 -9.07 26.01 -5.46
N ASP A 245 -9.01 25.10 -6.40
CA ASP A 245 -9.19 25.30 -7.83
C ASP A 245 -10.37 24.49 -8.38
N SER A 246 -10.79 24.82 -9.57
CA SER A 246 -11.98 24.23 -10.19
C SER A 246 -11.61 23.22 -11.27
N LEU A 247 -12.45 22.21 -11.48
CA LEU A 247 -12.27 21.28 -12.58
C LEU A 247 -12.28 22.00 -13.93
N THR A 248 -11.17 21.94 -14.64
CA THR A 248 -10.95 22.55 -15.96
C THR A 248 -10.29 21.53 -16.89
N ILE A 249 -10.37 21.80 -18.19
CA ILE A 249 -9.64 21.02 -19.19
C ILE A 249 -8.15 21.37 -19.06
N ASN A 250 -7.33 20.38 -18.71
CA ASN A 250 -5.89 20.58 -18.65
C ASN A 250 -5.33 20.71 -20.08
N LYS A 251 -4.36 21.62 -20.27
CA LYS A 251 -3.53 21.61 -21.48
C LYS A 251 -2.55 20.44 -21.33
N LEU A 252 -2.64 19.50 -22.25
CA LEU A 252 -1.93 18.25 -22.12
C LEU A 252 -0.88 18.12 -23.22
N ASP A 253 0.30 17.62 -22.83
CA ASP A 253 1.33 17.25 -23.79
C ASP A 253 0.95 15.91 -24.47
N LEU A 254 1.24 15.82 -25.76
CA LEU A 254 0.96 14.61 -26.52
C LEU A 254 1.88 13.46 -26.05
N ILE A 255 1.30 12.43 -25.49
CA ILE A 255 2.03 11.20 -25.12
C ILE A 255 2.11 10.30 -26.36
N THR A 256 3.29 10.24 -26.97
CA THR A 256 3.54 9.49 -28.22
C THR A 256 4.07 8.07 -27.99
N ALA A 257 4.29 7.66 -26.75
CA ALA A 257 4.83 6.33 -26.42
C ALA A 257 4.04 5.21 -27.10
N SER A 258 4.67 4.43 -27.95
CA SER A 258 4.04 3.31 -28.68
C SER A 258 4.09 2.01 -27.87
N GLN A 259 5.11 1.85 -27.03
CA GLN A 259 5.35 0.66 -26.21
C GLN A 259 5.57 1.05 -24.76
N VAL A 260 5.38 0.08 -23.89
CA VAL A 260 5.71 0.23 -22.46
C VAL A 260 7.21 0.26 -22.31
N SER A 261 7.74 1.18 -21.52
CA SER A 261 9.17 1.27 -21.26
C SER A 261 9.67 0.07 -20.43
N GLU A 262 10.73 -0.57 -20.87
CA GLU A 262 11.42 -1.59 -20.08
C GLU A 262 12.07 -0.99 -18.81
N ASP A 263 12.33 0.33 -18.82
CA ASP A 263 12.88 1.08 -17.69
C ASP A 263 11.84 1.41 -16.60
N ARG A 264 10.58 1.15 -16.84
CA ARG A 264 9.52 1.37 -15.85
C ARG A 264 9.78 0.55 -14.58
N SER A 265 9.73 1.21 -13.41
CA SER A 265 10.17 0.66 -12.13
C SER A 265 9.54 -0.69 -11.79
N ASP A 266 8.25 -0.91 -12.09
CA ASP A 266 7.59 -2.20 -11.85
C ASP A 266 8.05 -3.31 -12.80
N ILE A 267 8.34 -2.99 -14.06
CA ILE A 267 8.86 -3.96 -15.05
C ILE A 267 10.28 -4.38 -14.66
N LYS A 268 11.14 -3.41 -14.32
CA LYS A 268 12.48 -3.70 -13.78
C LYS A 268 12.42 -4.51 -12.48
N ALA A 269 11.50 -4.17 -11.57
CA ALA A 269 11.31 -4.93 -10.33
C ALA A 269 10.98 -6.40 -10.60
N MET A 270 10.06 -6.68 -11.54
CA MET A 270 9.71 -8.05 -11.94
C MET A 270 10.89 -8.77 -12.61
N GLN A 271 11.67 -8.09 -13.44
CA GLN A 271 12.87 -8.65 -14.04
C GLN A 271 13.91 -9.00 -12.97
N LEU A 272 14.18 -8.09 -12.03
CA LEU A 272 15.10 -8.34 -10.92
C LEU A 272 14.61 -9.47 -10.01
N ALA A 273 13.31 -9.56 -9.76
CA ALA A 273 12.73 -10.69 -9.02
C ALA A 273 13.02 -12.03 -9.73
N SER A 274 12.88 -12.08 -11.05
CA SER A 274 13.25 -13.27 -11.84
C SER A 274 14.75 -13.59 -11.75
N ASN A 275 15.62 -12.56 -11.81
CA ASN A 275 17.08 -12.73 -11.65
C ASN A 275 17.47 -13.21 -10.23
N ALA A 276 16.70 -12.84 -9.22
CA ALA A 276 16.87 -13.35 -7.86
C ALA A 276 16.57 -14.86 -7.79
N TYR A 277 15.47 -15.32 -8.42
CA TYR A 277 15.16 -16.75 -8.55
C TYR A 277 16.23 -17.50 -9.36
N GLU A 278 16.79 -16.92 -10.42
CA GLU A 278 17.93 -17.50 -11.15
C GLU A 278 19.13 -17.71 -10.23
N SER A 279 19.46 -16.68 -9.43
CA SER A 279 20.56 -16.74 -8.48
C SER A 279 20.31 -17.79 -7.38
N MET A 280 19.06 -17.93 -6.90
CA MET A 280 18.70 -18.97 -5.94
C MET A 280 18.81 -20.36 -6.54
N ASN A 281 18.43 -20.57 -7.82
CA ASN A 281 18.62 -21.84 -8.50
C ASN A 281 20.11 -22.18 -8.65
N LYS A 282 20.95 -21.17 -8.92
CA LYS A 282 22.41 -21.35 -8.91
C LYS A 282 22.91 -21.72 -7.52
N ALA A 283 22.42 -21.07 -6.46
CA ALA A 283 22.75 -21.41 -5.07
C ALA A 283 22.45 -22.87 -4.77
N ASP A 284 21.24 -23.34 -5.07
CA ASP A 284 20.83 -24.71 -4.81
C ASP A 284 21.64 -25.75 -5.59
N LYS A 285 22.10 -25.41 -6.80
CA LYS A 285 23.05 -26.24 -7.54
C LYS A 285 24.45 -26.26 -6.90
N MET A 286 24.88 -25.15 -6.29
CA MET A 286 26.19 -25.08 -5.65
C MET A 286 26.24 -25.82 -4.30
N THR A 287 25.11 -26.23 -3.71
CA THR A 287 25.08 -27.11 -2.54
C THR A 287 25.70 -28.50 -2.79
N PHE A 288 25.95 -28.88 -4.05
CA PHE A 288 26.68 -30.08 -4.42
C PHE A 288 28.20 -29.94 -4.25
N LEU A 289 28.72 -28.75 -4.05
CA LEU A 289 30.14 -28.50 -3.80
C LEU A 289 30.47 -28.63 -2.32
N PRO A 290 31.73 -28.95 -1.97
CA PRO A 290 32.18 -28.94 -0.59
C PRO A 290 32.23 -27.54 -0.01
N THR A 291 32.06 -27.45 1.32
CA THR A 291 32.26 -26.23 2.10
C THR A 291 33.53 -26.36 2.96
N LEU A 292 34.27 -25.26 3.13
CA LEU A 292 35.43 -25.18 4.00
C LEU A 292 35.18 -24.14 5.08
N ASN A 293 35.32 -24.55 6.35
CA ASN A 293 35.20 -23.66 7.50
C ASN A 293 36.48 -23.75 8.35
N ALA A 294 36.98 -22.62 8.81
CA ALA A 294 37.92 -22.59 9.92
C ALA A 294 37.15 -22.53 11.24
N PHE A 295 37.70 -23.12 12.27
CA PHE A 295 37.14 -23.04 13.61
C PHE A 295 38.24 -22.91 14.65
N GLY A 296 37.88 -22.30 15.78
CA GLY A 296 38.73 -22.24 16.96
C GLY A 296 37.86 -22.22 18.21
N SER A 297 38.36 -22.86 19.27
CA SER A 297 37.77 -22.68 20.59
C SER A 297 38.84 -22.44 21.63
N TYR A 298 38.46 -21.66 22.66
CA TYR A 298 39.22 -21.52 23.90
C TYR A 298 38.29 -21.91 25.04
N GLU A 299 38.77 -22.79 25.92
CA GLU A 299 37.97 -23.37 26.98
C GLU A 299 38.66 -23.16 28.30
N LEU A 300 37.89 -22.73 29.33
CA LEU A 300 38.26 -22.68 30.74
C LEU A 300 37.55 -23.80 31.46
N TYR A 301 38.24 -24.50 32.33
CA TYR A 301 37.71 -25.63 33.10
C TYR A 301 37.94 -25.40 34.61
N ASP A 302 36.97 -25.83 35.43
CA ASP A 302 37.01 -25.76 36.86
C ASP A 302 36.02 -26.76 37.49
N ASP A 303 36.22 -27.06 38.77
CA ASP A 303 35.25 -27.82 39.59
C ASP A 303 34.16 -26.90 40.22
N GLN A 304 34.32 -25.58 40.06
CA GLN A 304 33.39 -24.55 40.53
C GLN A 304 32.78 -23.72 39.41
N VAL A 305 31.57 -23.24 39.68
CA VAL A 305 30.80 -22.44 38.72
C VAL A 305 31.47 -21.08 38.46
N PHE A 306 31.64 -20.76 37.17
CA PHE A 306 32.23 -19.49 36.71
C PHE A 306 33.67 -19.22 37.13
N GLN A 307 34.42 -20.25 37.53
CA GLN A 307 35.85 -20.19 37.69
C GLN A 307 36.53 -20.84 36.47
N GLY A 308 37.85 -20.76 36.37
CA GLY A 308 38.56 -21.26 35.21
C GLY A 308 40.06 -21.33 35.45
N ASP A 309 40.46 -22.19 36.40
CA ASP A 309 41.87 -22.37 36.82
C ASP A 309 42.69 -23.09 35.76
N ALA A 310 42.05 -23.90 34.90
CA ALA A 310 42.69 -24.60 33.80
C ALA A 310 42.14 -24.11 32.44
N SER A 311 42.94 -24.22 31.39
CA SER A 311 42.50 -23.75 30.04
C SER A 311 43.11 -24.58 28.92
N GLY A 312 42.41 -24.59 27.80
CA GLY A 312 42.89 -25.23 26.59
C GLY A 312 42.35 -24.52 25.31
N TYR A 313 43.03 -24.71 24.19
CA TYR A 313 42.56 -24.20 22.92
C TYR A 313 42.54 -25.31 21.85
N LEU A 314 41.66 -25.13 20.88
CA LEU A 314 41.58 -25.96 19.69
C LEU A 314 41.44 -25.06 18.47
N VAL A 315 42.25 -25.23 17.44
CA VAL A 315 42.12 -24.55 16.15
C VAL A 315 42.24 -25.58 15.03
N GLY A 316 41.46 -25.35 13.96
CA GLY A 316 41.45 -26.25 12.83
C GLY A 316 40.66 -25.74 11.62
N ALA A 317 40.66 -26.52 10.58
CA ALA A 317 39.83 -26.32 9.40
C ALA A 317 39.07 -27.61 9.08
N GLN A 318 37.83 -27.48 8.67
CA GLN A 318 36.95 -28.60 8.32
C GLN A 318 36.46 -28.45 6.88
N LEU A 319 36.82 -29.40 6.01
CA LEU A 319 36.21 -29.57 4.70
C LEU A 319 35.06 -30.54 4.81
N SER A 320 33.85 -30.05 4.52
CA SER A 320 32.62 -30.88 4.56
C SER A 320 32.07 -31.05 3.15
N TRP A 321 31.89 -32.30 2.75
CA TRP A 321 31.26 -32.63 1.47
C TRP A 321 30.20 -33.69 1.66
N THR A 322 28.95 -33.31 1.51
CA THR A 322 27.86 -34.27 1.53
C THR A 322 27.73 -34.91 0.16
N ILE A 323 28.13 -36.15 -0.02
CA ILE A 323 28.08 -36.84 -1.32
C ILE A 323 26.64 -37.27 -1.64
N LEU A 324 25.94 -37.82 -0.64
CA LEU A 324 24.55 -38.31 -0.78
C LEU A 324 23.72 -37.94 0.46
N ASP A 325 22.57 -37.34 0.25
CA ASP A 325 21.57 -37.00 1.27
C ASP A 325 20.18 -37.53 0.90
N GLY A 326 20.14 -38.74 0.33
CA GLY A 326 18.99 -39.25 -0.38
C GLY A 326 18.76 -38.47 -1.69
N THR A 327 17.54 -38.08 -1.96
CA THR A 327 17.22 -37.28 -3.16
C THR A 327 16.95 -35.79 -2.86
N LYS A 328 17.20 -35.35 -1.62
CA LYS A 328 16.80 -34.00 -1.12
C LYS A 328 17.39 -32.85 -1.95
N ARG A 329 18.71 -32.87 -2.21
CA ARG A 329 19.36 -31.80 -3.00
C ARG A 329 18.92 -31.81 -4.45
N PHE A 330 18.72 -32.98 -5.06
CA PHE A 330 18.19 -33.07 -6.42
C PHE A 330 16.78 -32.50 -6.51
N GLY A 331 15.88 -32.84 -5.58
CA GLY A 331 14.56 -32.27 -5.49
C GLY A 331 14.56 -30.76 -5.26
N LYS A 332 15.46 -30.27 -4.40
CA LYS A 332 15.64 -28.82 -4.14
C LYS A 332 16.08 -28.06 -5.40
N ALA A 333 17.08 -28.57 -6.11
CA ALA A 333 17.57 -27.97 -7.36
C ALA A 333 16.51 -28.00 -8.47
N GLN A 334 15.72 -29.08 -8.54
CA GLN A 334 14.60 -29.17 -9.50
C GLN A 334 13.47 -28.20 -9.15
N LYS A 335 13.13 -28.07 -7.87
CA LYS A 335 12.14 -27.10 -7.38
C LYS A 335 12.56 -25.67 -7.73
N SER A 336 13.75 -25.26 -7.35
CA SER A 336 14.23 -23.88 -7.61
C SER A 336 14.39 -23.58 -9.11
N LYS A 337 14.69 -24.59 -9.95
CA LYS A 337 14.63 -24.43 -11.39
C LYS A 337 13.18 -24.12 -11.87
N ALA A 338 12.20 -24.87 -11.37
CA ALA A 338 10.81 -24.63 -11.73
C ALA A 338 10.30 -23.26 -11.24
N GLU A 339 10.74 -22.82 -10.05
CA GLU A 339 10.44 -21.49 -9.52
C GLU A 339 11.04 -20.37 -10.39
N TYR A 340 12.27 -20.55 -10.87
CA TYR A 340 12.89 -19.61 -11.82
C TYR A 340 12.13 -19.55 -13.15
N GLU A 341 11.85 -20.70 -13.80
CA GLU A 341 11.09 -20.73 -15.05
C GLU A 341 9.70 -20.10 -14.88
N LYS A 342 9.01 -20.39 -13.76
CA LYS A 342 7.74 -19.75 -13.41
C LYS A 342 7.88 -18.23 -13.31
N SER A 343 8.91 -17.72 -12.64
CA SER A 343 9.12 -16.28 -12.46
C SER A 343 9.40 -15.57 -13.79
N LYS A 344 10.10 -16.23 -14.72
CA LYS A 344 10.32 -15.73 -16.07
C LYS A 344 9.01 -15.61 -16.86
N LEU A 345 8.16 -16.63 -16.81
CA LEU A 345 6.85 -16.59 -17.46
C LEU A 345 5.94 -15.51 -16.84
N GLN A 346 6.01 -15.29 -15.53
CA GLN A 346 5.28 -14.22 -14.84
C GLN A 346 5.75 -12.82 -15.31
N TYR A 347 7.05 -12.64 -15.48
CA TYR A 347 7.60 -11.39 -16.05
C TYR A 347 7.10 -11.15 -17.48
N GLU A 348 7.18 -12.16 -18.38
CA GLU A 348 6.71 -12.07 -19.76
C GLU A 348 5.20 -11.75 -19.82
N GLN A 349 4.41 -12.41 -18.97
CA GLN A 349 2.96 -12.15 -18.83
C GLN A 349 2.70 -10.70 -18.37
N TYR A 350 3.45 -10.20 -17.38
CA TYR A 350 3.29 -8.86 -16.85
C TYR A 350 3.59 -7.79 -17.90
N VAL A 351 4.66 -7.95 -18.69
CA VAL A 351 4.99 -7.07 -19.82
C VAL A 351 3.87 -7.06 -20.85
N SER A 352 3.36 -8.23 -21.24
CA SER A 352 2.27 -8.34 -22.20
C SER A 352 0.98 -7.70 -21.70
N GLN A 353 0.64 -7.87 -20.43
CA GLN A 353 -0.52 -7.25 -19.81
C GLN A 353 -0.36 -5.72 -19.74
N SER A 354 0.84 -5.24 -19.38
CA SER A 354 1.14 -3.81 -19.34
C SER A 354 0.99 -3.17 -20.73
N GLN A 355 1.42 -3.86 -21.80
CA GLN A 355 1.21 -3.39 -23.17
C GLN A 355 -0.29 -3.36 -23.57
N LEU A 356 -1.06 -4.35 -23.15
CA LEU A 356 -2.52 -4.35 -23.35
C LEU A 356 -3.18 -3.17 -22.63
N GLU A 357 -2.79 -2.88 -21.39
CA GLU A 357 -3.29 -1.75 -20.60
C GLU A 357 -2.94 -0.41 -21.25
N LEU A 358 -1.71 -0.23 -21.73
CA LEU A 358 -1.30 0.97 -22.46
C LEU A 358 -2.16 1.18 -23.72
N ASN A 359 -2.42 0.11 -24.49
CA ASN A 359 -3.25 0.21 -25.68
C ASN A 359 -4.72 0.55 -25.35
N LYS A 360 -5.25 0.05 -24.23
CA LYS A 360 -6.59 0.41 -23.73
C LYS A 360 -6.63 1.88 -23.31
N ALA A 361 -5.62 2.33 -22.54
CA ALA A 361 -5.55 3.71 -22.06
C ALA A 361 -5.46 4.72 -23.22
N LYS A 362 -4.74 4.41 -24.29
CA LYS A 362 -4.69 5.25 -25.50
C LYS A 362 -6.06 5.40 -26.16
N ARG A 363 -6.79 4.29 -26.34
CA ARG A 363 -8.16 4.35 -26.89
C ARG A 363 -9.08 5.15 -25.97
N MET A 364 -9.00 4.91 -24.66
CA MET A 364 -9.78 5.66 -23.67
C MET A 364 -9.53 7.16 -23.76
N PHE A 365 -8.28 7.59 -23.96
CA PHE A 365 -7.95 9.00 -24.11
C PHE A 365 -8.56 9.61 -25.40
N ILE A 366 -8.45 8.91 -26.55
CA ILE A 366 -9.04 9.35 -27.82
C ILE A 366 -10.57 9.44 -27.71
N ASP A 367 -11.20 8.43 -27.10
CA ASP A 367 -12.64 8.40 -26.89
C ASP A 367 -13.11 9.54 -25.97
N ALA A 368 -12.36 9.80 -24.88
CA ALA A 368 -12.63 10.88 -23.95
C ALA A 368 -12.48 12.26 -24.63
N GLU A 369 -11.48 12.46 -25.49
CA GLU A 369 -11.32 13.69 -26.26
C GLU A 369 -12.52 13.96 -27.20
N ASN A 370 -12.95 12.94 -27.92
CA ASN A 370 -14.11 13.04 -28.82
C ASN A 370 -15.39 13.30 -28.03
N LYS A 371 -15.61 12.57 -26.93
CA LYS A 371 -16.76 12.72 -26.05
C LYS A 371 -16.81 14.13 -25.43
N LEU A 372 -15.66 14.70 -25.04
CA LEU A 372 -15.55 16.05 -24.50
C LEU A 372 -16.03 17.10 -25.52
N LYS A 373 -15.63 17.01 -26.79
CA LYS A 373 -16.07 17.91 -27.85
C LYS A 373 -17.59 17.85 -28.07
N LEU A 374 -18.13 16.62 -28.12
CA LEU A 374 -19.57 16.41 -28.37
C LEU A 374 -20.43 16.81 -27.17
N SER A 375 -20.01 16.51 -25.94
CA SER A 375 -20.76 16.87 -24.73
C SER A 375 -20.79 18.38 -24.50
N LYS A 376 -19.71 19.11 -24.85
CA LYS A 376 -19.70 20.56 -24.83
C LYS A 376 -20.76 21.14 -25.75
N LEU A 377 -20.81 20.70 -27.01
CA LEU A 377 -21.80 21.14 -27.98
C LEU A 377 -23.23 20.81 -27.51
N ALA A 378 -23.46 19.61 -27.00
CA ALA A 378 -24.77 19.21 -26.48
C ALA A 378 -25.22 20.07 -25.30
N MET A 379 -24.29 20.42 -24.40
CA MET A 379 -24.56 21.34 -23.28
C MET A 379 -24.93 22.74 -23.80
N GLU A 380 -24.18 23.29 -24.74
CA GLU A 380 -24.45 24.61 -25.34
C GLU A 380 -25.81 24.66 -26.03
N GLN A 381 -26.16 23.62 -26.83
CA GLN A 381 -27.44 23.50 -27.50
C GLN A 381 -28.61 23.33 -26.52
N SER A 382 -28.45 22.55 -25.47
CA SER A 382 -29.48 22.36 -24.43
C SER A 382 -29.71 23.63 -23.60
N HIS A 383 -28.65 24.40 -23.35
CA HIS A 383 -28.74 25.72 -22.70
C HIS A 383 -29.58 26.71 -23.52
N GLU A 384 -29.31 26.79 -24.82
CA GLU A 384 -30.05 27.71 -25.71
C GLU A 384 -31.51 27.27 -25.85
N SER A 385 -31.77 25.95 -25.96
CA SER A 385 -33.13 25.40 -25.95
C SER A 385 -33.90 25.79 -24.67
N LEU A 386 -33.28 25.63 -23.50
CA LEU A 386 -33.87 26.03 -22.23
C LEU A 386 -34.15 27.53 -22.21
N ARG A 387 -33.20 28.38 -22.65
CA ARG A 387 -33.36 29.84 -22.70
C ARG A 387 -34.58 30.25 -23.54
N MET A 388 -34.71 29.67 -24.76
CA MET A 388 -35.85 29.96 -25.63
C MET A 388 -37.20 29.51 -25.02
N ARG A 389 -37.26 28.29 -24.46
CA ARG A 389 -38.48 27.77 -23.85
C ARG A 389 -38.88 28.55 -22.58
N THR A 390 -37.93 28.94 -21.77
CA THR A 390 -38.17 29.79 -20.59
C THR A 390 -38.78 31.14 -20.97
N ASN A 391 -38.29 31.79 -22.03
CA ASN A 391 -38.85 33.06 -22.51
C ASN A 391 -40.29 32.87 -23.03
N ARG A 392 -40.53 31.86 -23.85
CA ARG A 392 -41.87 31.55 -24.36
C ARG A 392 -42.87 31.17 -23.26
N PHE A 393 -42.40 30.48 -22.20
CA PHE A 393 -43.24 30.12 -21.06
C PHE A 393 -43.67 31.38 -20.27
N LYS A 394 -42.79 32.32 -20.10
CA LYS A 394 -43.12 33.64 -19.48
C LYS A 394 -44.22 34.41 -20.23
N GLU A 395 -44.24 34.26 -21.55
CA GLU A 395 -45.29 34.87 -22.43
C GLU A 395 -46.55 33.99 -22.57
N GLY A 396 -46.63 32.84 -21.85
CA GLY A 396 -47.76 31.93 -21.94
C GLY A 396 -47.85 31.14 -23.24
N LEU A 397 -46.77 31.08 -24.01
CA LEU A 397 -46.68 30.46 -25.33
C LEU A 397 -46.00 29.06 -25.31
N GLU A 398 -45.68 28.51 -24.14
CA GLU A 398 -45.04 27.20 -23.99
C GLU A 398 -45.78 26.40 -22.91
N LYS A 399 -45.80 25.06 -23.06
CA LYS A 399 -46.39 24.18 -22.03
C LYS A 399 -45.42 23.99 -20.85
N THR A 400 -45.96 23.84 -19.65
CA THR A 400 -45.22 23.53 -18.44
C THR A 400 -44.37 22.28 -18.61
N SER A 401 -44.90 21.21 -19.22
CA SER A 401 -44.15 19.97 -19.49
C SER A 401 -42.89 20.19 -20.32
N ASP A 402 -42.97 21.01 -21.36
CA ASP A 402 -41.90 21.24 -22.31
C ASP A 402 -40.76 22.07 -21.65
N LEU A 403 -41.13 23.02 -20.82
CA LEU A 403 -40.15 23.73 -19.98
C LEU A 403 -39.41 22.79 -19.02
N LEU A 404 -40.14 21.95 -18.25
CA LEU A 404 -39.55 21.02 -17.29
C LEU A 404 -38.62 19.99 -17.98
N ILE A 405 -38.98 19.52 -19.18
CA ILE A 405 -38.11 18.64 -19.98
C ILE A 405 -36.81 19.38 -20.35
N ALA A 406 -36.88 20.63 -20.81
CA ALA A 406 -35.70 21.39 -21.21
C ALA A 406 -34.78 21.69 -20.02
N GLU A 407 -35.33 22.01 -18.84
CA GLU A 407 -34.57 22.19 -17.61
C GLU A 407 -33.81 20.90 -17.22
N THR A 408 -34.53 19.77 -17.26
CA THR A 408 -33.94 18.47 -16.93
C THR A 408 -32.82 18.11 -17.89
N GLN A 409 -33.04 18.31 -19.20
CA GLN A 409 -32.04 18.06 -20.24
C GLN A 409 -30.80 18.94 -20.09
N PHE A 410 -30.99 20.24 -19.80
CA PHE A 410 -29.83 21.13 -19.61
C PHE A 410 -29.01 20.75 -18.40
N ALA A 411 -29.63 20.52 -17.23
CA ALA A 411 -28.93 20.09 -16.03
C ALA A 411 -28.16 18.76 -16.25
N GLN A 412 -28.79 17.80 -16.94
CA GLN A 412 -28.19 16.54 -17.28
C GLN A 412 -26.98 16.71 -18.23
N LYS A 413 -27.12 17.52 -19.30
CA LYS A 413 -26.03 17.77 -20.26
C LYS A 413 -24.88 18.55 -19.63
N GLN A 414 -25.16 19.41 -18.69
CA GLN A 414 -24.13 20.15 -17.92
C GLN A 414 -23.35 19.21 -16.99
N LEU A 415 -24.02 18.30 -16.30
CA LEU A 415 -23.36 17.24 -15.50
C LEU A 415 -22.52 16.33 -16.38
N GLU A 416 -23.06 15.87 -17.52
CA GLU A 416 -22.35 15.05 -18.50
C GLU A 416 -21.08 15.74 -19.00
N TYR A 417 -21.14 17.02 -19.29
CA TYR A 417 -19.97 17.81 -19.73
C TYR A 417 -18.88 17.85 -18.66
N TYR A 418 -19.20 18.11 -17.39
CA TYR A 418 -18.20 18.06 -16.31
C TYR A 418 -17.65 16.66 -16.10
N GLN A 419 -18.48 15.64 -16.22
CA GLN A 419 -18.03 14.27 -16.18
C GLN A 419 -17.02 13.96 -17.29
N THR A 420 -17.25 14.47 -18.51
CA THR A 420 -16.31 14.26 -19.63
C THR A 420 -15.01 15.04 -19.48
N ILE A 421 -15.00 16.19 -18.79
CA ILE A 421 -13.75 16.88 -18.41
C ILE A 421 -12.93 15.98 -17.46
N PHE A 422 -13.60 15.41 -16.46
CA PHE A 422 -12.94 14.46 -15.56
C PHE A 422 -12.38 13.24 -16.32
N GLU A 423 -13.18 12.60 -17.16
CA GLU A 423 -12.77 11.43 -17.95
C GLU A 423 -11.57 11.73 -18.85
N TYR A 424 -11.53 12.90 -19.49
CA TYR A 424 -10.41 13.35 -20.32
C TYR A 424 -9.13 13.56 -19.50
N ASN A 425 -9.20 14.30 -18.41
CA ASN A 425 -8.05 14.56 -17.54
C ASN A 425 -7.54 13.26 -16.90
N TYR A 426 -8.45 12.38 -16.46
CA TYR A 426 -8.13 11.07 -15.91
C TYR A 426 -7.43 10.16 -16.92
N ALA A 427 -7.95 10.08 -18.16
CA ALA A 427 -7.35 9.26 -19.19
C ALA A 427 -5.92 9.69 -19.52
N HIS A 428 -5.66 10.99 -19.51
CA HIS A 428 -4.31 11.53 -19.66
C HIS A 428 -3.40 11.19 -18.47
N ALA A 429 -3.84 11.45 -17.25
CA ALA A 429 -3.06 11.12 -16.04
C ALA A 429 -2.74 9.61 -15.99
N TYR A 430 -3.69 8.76 -16.41
CA TYR A 430 -3.47 7.32 -16.49
C TYR A 430 -2.44 6.94 -17.56
N LEU A 431 -2.47 7.59 -18.73
CA LEU A 431 -1.43 7.41 -19.75
C LEU A 431 -0.05 7.84 -19.24
N GLN A 432 0.04 8.97 -18.54
CA GLN A 432 1.29 9.44 -17.93
C GLN A 432 1.82 8.41 -16.93
N PHE A 433 0.96 7.88 -16.06
CA PHE A 433 1.34 6.83 -15.11
C PHE A 433 1.84 5.56 -15.80
N LEU A 434 1.20 5.13 -16.89
CA LEU A 434 1.60 3.92 -17.62
C LEU A 434 2.88 4.08 -18.43
N THR A 435 3.24 5.31 -18.80
CA THR A 435 4.44 5.61 -19.61
C THR A 435 5.59 6.20 -18.81
N LYS A 436 5.39 6.50 -17.51
CA LYS A 436 6.45 6.97 -16.63
C LYS A 436 7.50 5.88 -16.44
N ALA A 437 8.75 6.17 -16.81
CA ALA A 437 9.91 5.30 -16.64
C ALA A 437 10.62 5.56 -15.33
#